data_be7873745ac1afb23efb6e381624d02f
#
_entry.id   be7873745ac1afb23efb6e381624d02f
#
_cell.length_a   1.000
_cell.length_b   1.000
_cell.length_c   1.000
_cell.angle_alpha   90.00
_cell.angle_beta   90.00
_cell.angle_gamma   90.00
#
_symmetry.space_group_name_H-M   'P 1'
#
loop_
_entity.id
_entity.type
_entity.pdbx_description
1 polymer ?
#
loop_
_entity_poly.entity_id
_entity_poly.type
_entity_poly.pdbx_seq_one_letter_code
_entity_poly.pdbx_strand_id
1 'polypeptide(L)'
;HFLDALQKMWDHGAQGEYFSFVNANVKRMINNLAKAGNNVRFLGDNGSMQNVLGIGVQKIVTDFGEISLVLDRYADTKTILTVDLGEVQIAELRGTFYEDLPKAGDYYKGHVLNESTIKLLNSYAGSKISITEQV
;
A
#
# COMPACT_ATOMS: atom_id res chain seq x y z
N HIS A 1 -5.43 17.21 5.15
CA HIS A 1 -4.05 16.73 4.98
C HIS A 1 -3.97 15.43 4.15
N PHE A 2 -4.87 14.43 4.32
CA PHE A 2 -4.87 13.21 3.50
C PHE A 2 -5.34 13.51 2.07
N LEU A 3 -6.44 14.24 1.93
CA LEU A 3 -6.97 14.69 0.64
C LEU A 3 -6.00 15.61 -0.10
N ASP A 4 -5.26 16.47 0.61
CA ASP A 4 -4.25 17.35 0.01
C ASP A 4 -3.09 16.55 -0.61
N ALA A 5 -2.72 15.43 0.01
CA ALA A 5 -1.70 14.53 -0.54
C ALA A 5 -2.19 13.84 -1.82
N LEU A 6 -3.45 13.39 -1.84
CA LEU A 6 -4.06 12.79 -3.03
C LEU A 6 -4.22 13.80 -4.16
N GLN A 7 -4.66 15.02 -3.85
CA GLN A 7 -4.76 16.09 -4.83
C GLN A 7 -3.41 16.34 -5.49
N LYS A 8 -2.32 16.43 -4.71
CA LYS A 8 -0.97 16.61 -5.26
C LYS A 8 -0.55 15.44 -6.17
N MET A 9 -0.87 14.21 -5.81
CA MET A 9 -0.58 13.05 -6.65
C MET A 9 -1.36 13.13 -7.96
N TRP A 10 -2.64 13.48 -7.90
CA TRP A 10 -3.50 13.63 -9.07
C TRP A 10 -3.05 14.78 -9.99
N ASP A 11 -2.70 15.93 -9.42
CA ASP A 11 -2.19 17.09 -10.17
C ASP A 11 -0.90 16.78 -10.95
N HIS A 12 -0.14 15.77 -10.51
CA HIS A 12 1.10 15.32 -11.15
C HIS A 12 0.93 14.05 -12.00
N GLY A 13 -0.31 13.69 -12.33
CA GLY A 13 -0.62 12.67 -13.32
C GLY A 13 -0.80 11.24 -12.80
N ALA A 14 -1.01 11.06 -11.50
CA ALA A 14 -1.38 9.74 -10.97
C ALA A 14 -2.77 9.31 -11.48
N GLN A 15 -2.95 8.02 -11.72
CA GLN A 15 -4.10 7.44 -12.45
C GLN A 15 -5.39 7.33 -11.63
N GLY A 16 -5.34 7.58 -10.32
CA GLY A 16 -6.52 7.54 -9.43
C GLY A 16 -6.84 6.19 -8.81
N GLU A 17 -6.05 5.16 -9.05
CA GLU A 17 -6.08 3.89 -8.32
C GLU A 17 -4.93 3.82 -7.32
N TYR A 18 -5.21 4.13 -6.07
CA TYR A 18 -4.19 4.21 -5.05
C TYR A 18 -4.24 3.02 -4.09
N PHE A 19 -3.06 2.56 -3.69
CA PHE A 19 -2.90 1.56 -2.65
C PHE A 19 -2.22 2.19 -1.45
N SER A 20 -2.88 2.15 -0.30
CA SER A 20 -2.35 2.68 0.96
C SER A 20 -1.95 1.53 1.88
N PHE A 21 -0.65 1.41 2.10
CA PHE A 21 -0.08 0.44 3.04
C PHE A 21 -0.14 1.00 4.45
N VAL A 22 -0.82 0.29 5.32
CA VAL A 22 -1.09 0.73 6.69
C VAL A 22 -0.83 -0.38 7.71
N ASN A 23 -0.29 -0.01 8.86
CA ASN A 23 -0.17 -0.92 10.00
C ASN A 23 -1.53 -1.14 10.68
N ALA A 24 -1.64 -2.20 11.48
CA ALA A 24 -2.85 -2.56 12.22
C ALA A 24 -3.39 -1.42 13.11
N ASN A 25 -2.51 -0.65 13.75
CA ASN A 25 -2.90 0.48 14.60
C ASN A 25 -3.56 1.60 13.78
N VAL A 26 -2.94 1.97 12.67
CA VAL A 26 -3.49 2.99 11.75
C VAL A 26 -4.80 2.51 11.14
N LYS A 27 -4.90 1.23 10.77
CA LYS A 27 -6.13 0.64 10.24
C LYS A 27 -7.28 0.72 11.26
N ARG A 28 -7.01 0.41 12.53
CA ARG A 28 -8.00 0.53 13.61
C ARG A 28 -8.42 1.98 13.84
N MET A 29 -7.49 2.92 13.76
CA MET A 29 -7.79 4.35 13.87
C MET A 29 -8.72 4.80 12.74
N ILE A 30 -8.45 4.43 11.50
CA ILE A 30 -9.31 4.72 10.34
C ILE A 30 -10.71 4.13 10.53
N ASN A 31 -10.80 2.87 10.98
CA ASN A 31 -12.08 2.23 11.24
C ASN A 31 -12.88 2.95 12.36
N ASN A 32 -12.20 3.41 13.40
CA ASN A 32 -12.84 4.14 14.49
C ASN A 32 -13.34 5.53 14.03
N LEU A 33 -12.56 6.23 13.21
CA LEU A 33 -12.98 7.50 12.61
C LEU A 33 -14.20 7.31 11.70
N ALA A 34 -14.21 6.25 10.89
CA ALA A 34 -15.34 5.92 10.04
C ALA A 34 -16.61 5.63 10.85
N LYS A 35 -16.49 4.93 11.98
CA LYS A 35 -17.61 4.68 12.91
C LYS A 35 -18.13 5.96 13.56
N ALA A 36 -17.24 6.84 13.99
CA ALA A 36 -17.61 8.09 14.68
C ALA A 36 -18.27 9.10 13.74
N GLY A 37 -17.89 9.10 12.46
CA GLY A 37 -18.38 10.07 11.47
C GLY A 37 -19.78 9.81 10.91
N ASN A 38 -20.45 8.70 11.25
CA ASN A 38 -21.75 8.28 10.71
C ASN A 38 -21.84 8.30 9.16
N ASN A 39 -20.69 8.41 8.48
CA ASN A 39 -20.57 8.57 7.02
C ASN A 39 -20.29 7.25 6.29
N VAL A 40 -20.40 6.12 6.98
CA VAL A 40 -20.18 4.82 6.36
C VAL A 40 -21.45 4.40 5.66
N ARG A 41 -21.52 4.65 4.36
CA ARG A 41 -22.50 3.98 3.51
C ARG A 41 -22.01 2.56 3.26
N PHE A 42 -22.72 1.59 3.83
CA PHE A 42 -22.56 0.20 3.41
C PHE A 42 -23.24 0.03 2.06
N LEU A 43 -22.46 -0.10 1.00
CA LEU A 43 -22.96 -0.71 -0.23
C LEU A 43 -23.05 -2.22 0.01
N GLY A 44 -24.06 -2.66 0.71
CA GLY A 44 -24.47 -4.05 0.72
C GLY A 44 -25.36 -4.29 -0.48
N ASP A 45 -25.06 -5.33 -1.22
CA ASP A 45 -25.72 -5.78 -2.45
C ASP A 45 -27.17 -6.26 -2.23
N ASN A 46 -27.90 -5.82 -1.28
CA ASN A 46 -29.35 -6.12 -1.10
C ASN A 46 -30.04 -5.36 0.05
N GLY A 47 -29.61 -4.16 0.42
CA GLY A 47 -30.40 -3.31 1.32
C GLY A 47 -30.64 -3.88 2.73
N SER A 48 -30.01 -4.98 3.11
CA SER A 48 -30.11 -5.58 4.43
C SER A 48 -29.02 -5.01 5.33
N MET A 49 -29.41 -4.27 6.37
CA MET A 49 -28.52 -3.92 7.48
C MET A 49 -28.08 -5.21 8.17
N GLN A 50 -26.97 -5.78 7.76
CA GLN A 50 -26.29 -6.78 8.59
C GLN A 50 -25.54 -6.04 9.69
N ASN A 51 -25.86 -6.32 10.93
CA ASN A 51 -25.07 -5.96 12.10
C ASN A 51 -23.77 -6.76 12.06
N VAL A 52 -22.79 -6.29 11.28
CA VAL A 52 -21.46 -6.90 11.25
C VAL A 52 -20.68 -6.41 12.45
N LEU A 53 -20.28 -7.30 13.32
CA LEU A 53 -19.37 -7.06 14.43
C LEU A 53 -18.00 -6.63 13.89
N GLY A 54 -17.83 -5.34 13.64
CA GLY A 54 -16.59 -4.75 13.17
C GLY A 54 -16.66 -4.25 11.73
N ILE A 55 -16.56 -2.95 11.59
CA ILE A 55 -16.48 -2.28 10.29
C ILE A 55 -15.03 -2.31 9.85
N GLY A 56 -14.73 -3.05 8.79
CA GLY A 56 -13.44 -3.01 8.12
C GLY A 56 -13.52 -2.14 6.88
N VAL A 57 -13.01 -0.90 6.94
CA VAL A 57 -12.86 -0.07 5.73
C VAL A 57 -11.79 -0.69 4.87
N GLN A 58 -12.14 -1.16 3.68
CA GLN A 58 -11.19 -1.73 2.72
C GLN A 58 -10.89 -0.74 1.59
N LYS A 59 -11.89 0.04 1.19
CA LYS A 59 -11.79 1.04 0.15
C LYS A 59 -12.32 2.38 0.62
N ILE A 60 -11.69 3.45 0.18
CA ILE A 60 -12.12 4.84 0.38
C ILE A 60 -12.24 5.46 -1.00
N VAL A 61 -13.43 5.92 -1.35
CA VAL A 61 -13.68 6.64 -2.61
C VAL A 61 -13.59 8.14 -2.33
N THR A 62 -12.79 8.83 -3.13
CA THR A 62 -12.59 10.27 -3.05
C THR A 62 -12.79 10.90 -4.43
N ASP A 63 -12.87 12.23 -4.49
CA ASP A 63 -12.96 12.97 -5.75
C ASP A 63 -11.72 12.79 -6.64
N PHE A 64 -10.59 12.39 -6.07
CA PHE A 64 -9.32 12.19 -6.75
C PHE A 64 -9.06 10.73 -7.13
N GLY A 65 -9.96 9.82 -6.80
CA GLY A 65 -9.86 8.40 -7.10
C GLY A 65 -10.18 7.46 -5.93
N GLU A 66 -9.96 6.18 -6.18
CA GLU A 66 -10.20 5.09 -5.22
C GLU A 66 -8.91 4.73 -4.48
N ILE A 67 -9.01 4.56 -3.18
CA ILE A 67 -7.90 4.14 -2.33
C ILE A 67 -8.22 2.78 -1.75
N SER A 68 -7.41 1.79 -2.05
CA SER A 68 -7.46 0.47 -1.43
C SER A 68 -6.53 0.41 -0.22
N LEU A 69 -7.07 0.08 0.95
CA LEU A 69 -6.28 -0.05 2.18
C LEU A 69 -5.72 -1.45 2.31
N VAL A 70 -4.41 -1.57 2.24
CA VAL A 70 -3.66 -2.82 2.39
C VAL A 70 -3.05 -2.89 3.78
N LEU A 71 -3.41 -3.93 4.53
CA LEU A 71 -2.83 -4.17 5.85
C LEU A 71 -1.44 -4.79 5.69
N ASP A 72 -0.42 -4.06 6.13
CA ASP A 72 0.96 -4.53 6.13
C ASP A 72 1.51 -4.61 7.55
N ARG A 73 2.02 -5.79 7.90
CA ARG A 73 2.59 -6.09 9.21
C ARG A 73 3.90 -5.34 9.45
N TYR A 74 4.63 -5.07 8.40
CA TYR A 74 5.95 -4.44 8.46
C TYR A 74 5.90 -2.92 8.28
N ALA A 75 4.71 -2.38 7.95
CA ALA A 75 4.53 -0.93 7.86
C ALA A 75 4.74 -0.26 9.23
N ASP A 76 5.26 0.95 9.19
CA ASP A 76 5.44 1.78 10.38
C ASP A 76 4.10 2.07 11.06
N THR A 77 4.10 2.09 12.39
CA THR A 77 2.91 2.25 13.23
C THR A 77 2.27 3.64 13.15
N LYS A 78 3.00 4.63 12.67
CA LYS A 78 2.57 6.05 12.58
C LYS A 78 2.62 6.60 11.16
N THR A 79 2.74 5.74 10.15
CA THR A 79 2.89 6.18 8.77
C THR A 79 1.87 5.50 7.86
N ILE A 80 1.33 6.26 6.93
CA ILE A 80 0.55 5.76 5.80
C ILE A 80 1.39 5.99 4.54
N LEU A 81 1.69 4.93 3.82
CA LEU A 81 2.34 5.00 2.52
C LEU A 81 1.29 4.75 1.43
N THR A 82 1.03 5.75 0.61
CA THR A 82 0.10 5.66 -0.50
C THR A 82 0.87 5.70 -1.81
N VAL A 83 0.59 4.77 -2.71
CA VAL A 83 1.29 4.64 -3.99
C VAL A 83 0.29 4.27 -5.08
N ASP A 84 0.48 4.84 -6.28
CA ASP A 84 -0.16 4.36 -7.49
C ASP A 84 0.68 3.19 -8.05
N LEU A 85 0.12 1.98 -8.01
CA LEU A 85 0.85 0.78 -8.48
C LEU A 85 1.05 0.75 -9.99
N GLY A 86 0.28 1.51 -10.76
CA GLY A 86 0.50 1.66 -12.21
C GLY A 86 1.85 2.29 -12.54
N GLU A 87 2.36 3.11 -11.62
CA GLU A 87 3.63 3.82 -11.75
C GLU A 87 4.81 3.09 -11.11
N VAL A 88 4.58 1.88 -10.56
CA VAL A 88 5.63 1.07 -9.91
C VAL A 88 5.96 -0.13 -10.78
N GLN A 89 7.24 -0.32 -11.07
CA GLN A 89 7.73 -1.45 -11.85
C GLN A 89 8.89 -2.13 -11.14
N ILE A 90 9.02 -3.43 -11.36
CA ILE A 90 10.22 -4.18 -10.98
C ILE A 90 11.18 -4.12 -12.17
N ALA A 91 12.36 -3.55 -11.96
CA ALA A 91 13.44 -3.55 -12.93
C ALA A 91 14.43 -4.65 -12.57
N GLU A 92 14.60 -5.61 -13.47
CA GLU A 92 15.55 -6.70 -13.32
C GLU A 92 16.79 -6.41 -14.15
N LEU A 93 17.97 -6.41 -13.51
CA LEU A 93 19.26 -6.36 -14.18
C LEU A 93 19.67 -7.76 -14.63
N ARG A 94 19.50 -8.72 -13.74
CA ARG A 94 19.70 -10.15 -14.02
C ARG A 94 18.55 -10.95 -13.42
N GLY A 95 17.86 -11.73 -14.26
CA GLY A 95 16.85 -12.67 -13.80
C GLY A 95 17.43 -13.74 -12.89
N THR A 96 16.58 -14.50 -12.23
CA THR A 96 17.03 -15.59 -11.35
C THR A 96 17.74 -16.67 -12.15
N PHE A 97 18.99 -16.95 -11.83
CA PHE A 97 19.75 -18.02 -12.43
C PHE A 97 20.59 -18.76 -11.38
N TYR A 98 20.93 -20.00 -11.69
CA TYR A 98 21.81 -20.84 -10.88
C TYR A 98 23.17 -20.89 -11.53
N GLU A 99 24.22 -20.79 -10.71
CA GLU A 99 25.63 -20.92 -11.15
C GLU A 99 26.36 -21.89 -10.24
N ASP A 100 27.07 -22.85 -10.86
CA ASP A 100 27.93 -23.76 -10.15
C ASP A 100 29.23 -23.06 -9.76
N LEU A 101 29.61 -23.18 -8.50
CA LEU A 101 30.88 -22.66 -8.00
C LEU A 101 31.98 -23.71 -8.13
N PRO A 102 33.27 -23.30 -8.34
CA PRO A 102 34.39 -24.20 -8.38
C PRO A 102 34.48 -25.07 -7.12
N LYS A 103 34.82 -26.33 -7.29
CA LYS A 103 35.04 -27.27 -6.18
C LYS A 103 36.24 -26.81 -5.35
N ALA A 104 36.00 -26.62 -4.04
CA ALA A 104 37.05 -26.37 -3.06
C ALA A 104 37.28 -27.57 -2.11
N GLY A 105 36.76 -28.76 -2.48
CA GLY A 105 36.82 -29.99 -1.69
C GLY A 105 35.91 -31.05 -2.30
N ASP A 106 35.55 -32.07 -1.53
CA ASP A 106 34.69 -33.19 -1.97
C ASP A 106 33.19 -32.87 -1.83
N TYR A 107 32.81 -31.65 -2.19
CA TYR A 107 31.41 -31.19 -2.19
C TYR A 107 31.13 -30.33 -3.42
N TYR A 108 29.84 -30.25 -3.78
CA TYR A 108 29.34 -29.35 -4.82
C TYR A 108 28.72 -28.10 -4.17
N LYS A 109 29.10 -26.95 -4.67
CA LYS A 109 28.51 -25.67 -4.30
C LYS A 109 27.93 -24.99 -5.52
N GLY A 110 26.78 -24.40 -5.33
CA GLY A 110 26.19 -23.47 -6.30
C GLY A 110 25.51 -22.32 -5.59
N HIS A 111 25.24 -21.24 -6.30
CA HIS A 111 24.45 -20.15 -5.80
C HIS A 111 23.35 -19.78 -6.78
N VAL A 112 22.26 -19.24 -6.22
CA VAL A 112 21.16 -18.66 -6.98
C VAL A 112 21.26 -17.15 -6.83
N LEU A 113 21.33 -16.45 -7.96
CA LEU A 113 21.43 -15.00 -8.03
C LEU A 113 20.20 -14.42 -8.69
N ASN A 114 19.75 -13.28 -8.16
CA ASN A 114 18.79 -12.39 -8.78
C ASN A 114 19.18 -10.95 -8.45
N GLU A 115 19.17 -10.09 -9.43
CA GLU A 115 19.41 -8.66 -9.25
C GLU A 115 18.21 -7.88 -9.78
N SER A 116 17.40 -7.41 -8.87
CA SER A 116 16.20 -6.63 -9.18
C SER A 116 16.06 -5.47 -8.23
N THR A 117 15.37 -4.43 -8.68
CA THR A 117 15.03 -3.26 -7.88
C THR A 117 13.62 -2.76 -8.21
N ILE A 118 13.05 -1.99 -7.30
CA ILE A 118 11.79 -1.30 -7.54
C ILE A 118 12.10 0.03 -8.24
N LYS A 119 11.45 0.26 -9.37
CA LYS A 119 11.53 1.49 -10.14
C LYS A 119 10.19 2.22 -10.02
N LEU A 120 10.23 3.48 -9.59
CA LEU A 120 9.10 4.38 -9.61
C LEU A 120 9.21 5.25 -10.88
N LEU A 121 8.23 5.15 -11.78
CA LEU A 121 8.22 5.89 -13.05
C LEU A 121 7.95 7.37 -12.83
N ASN A 122 7.02 7.67 -11.92
CA ASN A 122 6.67 9.03 -11.53
C ASN A 122 6.95 9.22 -10.03
N SER A 123 7.89 10.11 -9.69
CA SER A 123 8.24 10.36 -8.28
C SER A 123 7.11 10.99 -7.45
N TYR A 124 6.12 11.58 -8.11
CA TYR A 124 4.93 12.17 -7.46
C TYR A 124 3.75 11.19 -7.34
N ALA A 125 3.86 9.99 -7.90
CA ALA A 125 2.82 8.95 -7.80
C ALA A 125 2.82 8.22 -6.44
N GLY A 126 3.57 8.72 -5.47
CA GLY A 126 3.61 8.21 -4.10
C GLY A 126 3.57 9.32 -3.07
N SER A 127 2.93 9.06 -1.94
CA SER A 127 2.92 9.96 -0.80
C SER A 127 3.15 9.22 0.51
N LYS A 128 3.85 9.88 1.42
CA LYS A 128 4.07 9.41 2.79
C LYS A 128 3.41 10.39 3.76
N ILE A 129 2.47 9.90 4.55
CA ILE A 129 1.77 10.70 5.55
C ILE A 129 2.19 10.19 6.93
N SER A 130 2.76 11.06 7.74
CA SER A 130 3.08 10.76 9.13
C SER A 130 1.96 11.25 10.04
N ILE A 131 1.51 10.38 10.94
CA ILE A 131 0.48 10.66 11.92
C ILE A 131 1.18 11.16 13.17
N THR A 132 1.02 12.44 13.48
CA THR A 132 1.49 13.03 14.74
C THR A 132 0.33 13.00 15.73
N GLU A 133 0.53 12.33 16.85
CA GLU A 133 -0.40 12.44 17.99
C GLU A 133 -0.33 13.89 18.48
N GLN A 134 -1.45 14.60 18.43
CA GLN A 134 -1.60 15.83 19.22
C GLN A 134 -1.80 15.39 20.67
N VAL A 135 -0.80 15.70 21.48
CA VAL A 135 -0.87 15.58 22.94
C VAL A 135 -1.86 16.57 23.51
#